data_32259e50c2ddb0888ae2ad3900477b86
#
_entry.id   32259e50c2ddb0888ae2ad3900477b86
#
_cell.length_a   1.000
_cell.length_b   1.000
_cell.length_c   1.000
_cell.angle_alpha   90.00
_cell.angle_beta   90.00
_cell.angle_gamma   90.00
#
_symmetry.space_group_name_H-M   'P 1'
#
loop_
_entity.id
_entity.type
_entity.pdbx_description
1 polymer ?
#
loop_
_entity_poly.entity_id
_entity_poly.type
_entity_poly.pdbx_seq_one_letter_code
_entity_poly.pdbx_strand_id
1 'polypeptide(L)'
;MTQYKMVVLDMDDTLMNSDNKLSIETKSYLLDIQKRGYYVVLASGRPTEGMLPTARELELNKYNSFIISYNGGKTINMANENVEVDQPVSKEDFDNIVDYCRDKNFLVLTYDNGYIIHDSSHEYMNIESQLTGLPMNRVADLKEYICLLYT
;
A
#
# COMPACT_ATOMS: atom_id res chain seq x y z
N MET A 1 -3.82 -26.49 22.84
CA MET A 1 -2.83 -25.94 21.88
C MET A 1 -3.45 -24.72 21.23
N THR A 2 -2.78 -23.58 21.24
CA THR A 2 -3.25 -22.37 20.54
C THR A 2 -3.18 -22.63 19.05
N GLN A 3 -4.31 -22.63 18.36
CA GLN A 3 -4.35 -22.85 16.92
C GLN A 3 -4.28 -21.48 16.23
N TYR A 4 -3.18 -21.18 15.57
CA TYR A 4 -3.09 -19.99 14.70
C TYR A 4 -4.06 -20.13 13.53
N LYS A 5 -4.76 -19.06 13.19
CA LYS A 5 -5.75 -19.02 12.09
C LYS A 5 -5.45 -17.97 11.03
N MET A 6 -4.37 -17.23 11.20
CA MET A 6 -4.01 -16.11 10.34
C MET A 6 -2.52 -16.15 10.03
N VAL A 7 -2.18 -15.86 8.78
CA VAL A 7 -0.81 -15.59 8.31
C VAL A 7 -0.81 -14.15 7.80
N VAL A 8 0.04 -13.31 8.36
CA VAL A 8 0.25 -11.94 7.92
C VAL A 8 1.60 -11.89 7.22
N LEU A 9 1.62 -11.37 5.99
CA LEU A 9 2.79 -11.37 5.12
C LEU A 9 3.11 -9.94 4.68
N ASP A 10 4.37 -9.56 4.85
CA ASP A 10 4.93 -8.41 4.16
C ASP A 10 5.13 -8.74 2.67
N MET A 11 5.16 -7.72 1.83
CA MET A 11 5.22 -7.90 0.37
C MET A 11 6.65 -7.86 -0.15
N ASP A 12 7.31 -6.73 0.00
CA ASP A 12 8.61 -6.49 -0.64
C ASP A 12 9.71 -7.28 0.06
N ASP A 13 10.56 -7.95 -0.71
CA ASP A 13 11.64 -8.84 -0.21
C ASP A 13 11.17 -9.98 0.73
N THR A 14 9.87 -10.20 0.85
CA THR A 14 9.27 -11.27 1.69
C THR A 14 8.36 -12.18 0.85
N LEU A 15 7.19 -11.69 0.45
CA LEU A 15 6.25 -12.44 -0.40
C LEU A 15 6.62 -12.38 -1.87
N MET A 16 7.08 -11.21 -2.32
CA MET A 16 7.49 -10.97 -3.69
C MET A 16 8.96 -11.34 -3.88
N ASN A 17 9.28 -11.95 -5.02
CA ASN A 17 10.66 -12.23 -5.42
C ASN A 17 11.37 -10.97 -5.95
N SER A 18 12.64 -11.09 -6.32
CA SER A 18 13.48 -10.01 -6.87
C SER A 18 12.93 -9.39 -8.18
N ASP A 19 12.05 -10.09 -8.88
CA ASP A 19 11.35 -9.58 -10.05
C ASP A 19 10.02 -8.90 -9.72
N ASN A 20 9.75 -8.64 -8.43
CA ASN A 20 8.49 -8.12 -7.91
C ASN A 20 7.27 -8.98 -8.32
N LYS A 21 7.44 -10.31 -8.25
CA LYS A 21 6.41 -11.29 -8.62
C LYS A 21 6.18 -12.30 -7.52
N LEU A 22 4.93 -12.72 -7.37
CA LEU A 22 4.55 -13.86 -6.56
C LEU A 22 4.94 -15.17 -7.28
N SER A 23 5.66 -16.07 -6.61
CA SER A 23 5.97 -17.38 -7.20
C SER A 23 4.72 -18.24 -7.31
N ILE A 24 4.67 -19.08 -8.35
CA ILE A 24 3.55 -20.02 -8.57
C ILE A 24 3.40 -20.96 -7.37
N GLU A 25 4.49 -21.38 -6.79
CA GLU A 25 4.51 -22.30 -5.63
C GLU A 25 3.93 -21.62 -4.40
N THR A 26 4.44 -20.42 -4.03
CA THR A 26 3.92 -19.63 -2.89
C THR A 26 2.44 -19.32 -3.06
N LYS A 27 2.02 -18.90 -4.25
CA LYS A 27 0.61 -18.67 -4.58
C LYS A 27 -0.24 -19.91 -4.30
N SER A 28 0.21 -21.08 -4.79
CA SER A 28 -0.52 -22.34 -4.61
C SER A 28 -0.70 -22.68 -3.13
N TYR A 29 0.35 -22.55 -2.33
CA TYR A 29 0.27 -22.80 -0.88
C TYR A 29 -0.67 -21.82 -0.16
N LEU A 30 -0.60 -20.53 -0.48
CA LEU A 30 -1.45 -19.53 0.14
C LEU A 30 -2.94 -19.72 -0.21
N LEU A 31 -3.23 -20.11 -1.44
CA LEU A 31 -4.60 -20.48 -1.83
C LEU A 31 -5.08 -21.74 -1.12
N ASP A 32 -4.21 -22.73 -0.94
CA ASP A 32 -4.57 -23.99 -0.24
C ASP A 32 -4.88 -23.75 1.25
N ILE A 33 -4.06 -22.95 1.96
CA ILE A 33 -4.33 -22.66 3.36
C ILE A 33 -5.62 -21.84 3.54
N GLN A 34 -5.95 -20.94 2.62
CA GLN A 34 -7.22 -20.20 2.65
C GLN A 34 -8.42 -21.16 2.48
N LYS A 35 -8.34 -22.13 1.59
CA LYS A 35 -9.35 -23.20 1.43
C LYS A 35 -9.56 -24.02 2.71
N ARG A 36 -8.54 -24.14 3.54
CA ARG A 36 -8.59 -24.80 4.86
C ARG A 36 -9.11 -23.91 5.98
N GLY A 37 -9.53 -22.69 5.67
CA GLY A 37 -10.12 -21.74 6.62
C GLY A 37 -9.12 -20.87 7.39
N TYR A 38 -7.90 -20.70 6.88
CA TYR A 38 -6.93 -19.76 7.41
C TYR A 38 -7.04 -18.42 6.67
N TYR A 39 -6.87 -17.32 7.40
CA TYR A 39 -6.80 -15.99 6.80
C TYR A 39 -5.39 -15.72 6.28
N VAL A 40 -5.29 -15.15 5.09
CA VAL A 40 -4.05 -14.61 4.53
C VAL A 40 -4.21 -13.09 4.48
N VAL A 41 -3.33 -12.36 5.16
CA VAL A 41 -3.34 -10.90 5.23
C VAL A 41 -2.06 -10.37 4.61
N LEU A 42 -2.16 -9.40 3.72
CA LEU A 42 -1.02 -8.65 3.22
C LEU A 42 -0.84 -7.39 4.05
N ALA A 43 0.39 -7.13 4.51
CA ALA A 43 0.74 -5.94 5.26
C ALA A 43 1.97 -5.29 4.63
N SER A 44 1.89 -4.03 4.21
CA SER A 44 2.97 -3.36 3.51
C SER A 44 2.96 -1.84 3.73
N GLY A 45 4.10 -1.20 3.47
CA GLY A 45 4.18 0.25 3.32
C GLY A 45 3.52 0.77 2.03
N ARG A 46 3.25 -0.12 1.07
CA ARG A 46 2.62 0.25 -0.21
C ARG A 46 1.26 0.91 -0.01
N PRO A 47 0.86 1.81 -0.94
CA PRO A 47 -0.53 2.26 -1.02
C PRO A 47 -1.47 1.10 -1.34
N THR A 48 -2.72 1.24 -0.96
CA THR A 48 -3.76 0.22 -1.19
C THR A 48 -3.78 -0.26 -2.63
N GLU A 49 -3.79 0.66 -3.58
CA GLU A 49 -3.88 0.39 -5.02
C GLU A 49 -2.69 -0.43 -5.52
N GLY A 50 -1.49 -0.21 -4.95
CA GLY A 50 -0.28 -0.99 -5.26
C GLY A 50 -0.32 -2.42 -4.72
N MET A 51 -1.21 -2.74 -3.78
CA MET A 51 -1.38 -4.08 -3.20
C MET A 51 -2.50 -4.88 -3.88
N LEU A 52 -3.47 -4.21 -4.51
CA LEU A 52 -4.66 -4.86 -5.10
C LEU A 52 -4.34 -5.95 -6.14
N PRO A 53 -3.34 -5.81 -7.03
CA PRO A 53 -3.02 -6.87 -7.98
C PRO A 53 -2.67 -8.19 -7.28
N THR A 54 -1.80 -8.16 -6.27
CA THR A 54 -1.40 -9.34 -5.49
C THR A 54 -2.56 -9.88 -4.66
N ALA A 55 -3.35 -9.00 -4.05
CA ALA A 55 -4.54 -9.39 -3.29
C ALA A 55 -5.57 -10.14 -4.16
N ARG A 56 -5.79 -9.69 -5.39
CA ARG A 56 -6.65 -10.37 -6.38
C ARG A 56 -6.05 -11.69 -6.83
N GLU A 57 -4.75 -11.73 -7.07
CA GLU A 57 -4.04 -12.94 -7.47
C GLU A 57 -4.13 -14.04 -6.40
N LEU A 58 -4.15 -13.67 -5.11
CA LEU A 58 -4.35 -14.54 -3.95
C LEU A 58 -5.83 -14.76 -3.61
N GLU A 59 -6.75 -14.21 -4.39
CA GLU A 59 -8.20 -14.35 -4.18
C GLU A 59 -8.68 -13.92 -2.78
N LEU A 60 -8.02 -12.93 -2.16
CA LEU A 60 -8.31 -12.52 -0.78
C LEU A 60 -9.77 -12.13 -0.57
N ASN A 61 -10.43 -11.63 -1.62
CA ASN A 61 -11.86 -11.29 -1.60
C ASN A 61 -12.77 -12.50 -1.41
N LYS A 62 -12.36 -13.69 -1.82
CA LYS A 62 -13.15 -14.92 -1.68
C LYS A 62 -13.08 -15.53 -0.28
N TYR A 63 -12.03 -15.20 0.48
CA TYR A 63 -11.73 -15.83 1.77
C TYR A 63 -11.86 -14.88 2.96
N ASN A 64 -12.54 -13.74 2.77
CA ASN A 64 -12.75 -12.73 3.81
C ASN A 64 -11.45 -12.30 4.49
N SER A 65 -10.42 -12.13 3.68
CA SER A 65 -9.08 -11.73 4.10
C SER A 65 -8.90 -10.21 4.01
N PHE A 66 -7.75 -9.70 4.47
CA PHE A 66 -7.52 -8.27 4.62
C PHE A 66 -6.24 -7.83 3.91
N ILE A 67 -6.19 -6.53 3.59
CA ILE A 67 -4.95 -5.82 3.31
C ILE A 67 -4.74 -4.72 4.35
N ILE A 68 -3.49 -4.55 4.76
CA ILE A 68 -3.01 -3.49 5.67
C ILE A 68 -1.99 -2.69 4.88
N SER A 69 -2.36 -1.49 4.46
CA SER A 69 -1.57 -0.59 3.63
C SER A 69 -1.04 0.61 4.41
N TYR A 70 -0.16 1.39 3.80
CA TYR A 70 0.43 2.60 4.39
C TYR A 70 1.04 2.37 5.78
N ASN A 71 1.81 1.28 5.95
CA ASN A 71 2.41 0.89 7.25
C ASN A 71 1.38 0.78 8.39
N GLY A 72 0.15 0.34 8.09
CA GLY A 72 -0.92 0.20 9.08
C GLY A 72 -1.91 1.36 9.12
N GLY A 73 -1.69 2.42 8.34
CA GLY A 73 -2.60 3.57 8.28
C GLY A 73 -3.98 3.24 7.73
N LYS A 74 -4.07 2.18 6.90
CA LYS A 74 -5.37 1.75 6.34
C LYS A 74 -5.49 0.24 6.32
N THR A 75 -6.63 -0.27 6.78
CA THR A 75 -6.97 -1.70 6.73
C THR A 75 -8.29 -1.89 6.00
N ILE A 76 -8.31 -2.77 5.01
CA ILE A 76 -9.49 -3.05 4.19
C ILE A 76 -9.82 -4.54 4.23
N ASN A 77 -11.07 -4.86 4.47
CA ASN A 77 -11.63 -6.20 4.29
C ASN A 77 -11.88 -6.42 2.79
N MET A 78 -11.20 -7.39 2.22
CA MET A 78 -11.24 -7.63 0.77
C MET A 78 -12.55 -8.26 0.28
N ALA A 79 -13.35 -8.85 1.15
CA ALA A 79 -14.61 -9.49 0.76
C ALA A 79 -15.76 -8.50 0.53
N ASN A 80 -15.78 -7.41 1.27
CA ASN A 80 -16.85 -6.40 1.23
C ASN A 80 -16.36 -4.99 0.97
N GLU A 81 -15.03 -4.82 0.80
CA GLU A 81 -14.33 -3.54 0.58
C GLU A 81 -14.52 -2.53 1.72
N ASN A 82 -14.96 -2.99 2.90
CA ASN A 82 -15.09 -2.11 4.05
C ASN A 82 -13.71 -1.67 4.56
N VAL A 83 -13.60 -0.39 4.81
CA VAL A 83 -12.44 0.19 5.51
C VAL A 83 -12.65 0.00 7.01
N GLU A 84 -11.82 -0.85 7.61
CA GLU A 84 -11.87 -1.18 9.04
C GLU A 84 -11.01 -0.22 9.88
N VAL A 85 -9.93 0.28 9.29
CA VAL A 85 -9.03 1.29 9.87
C VAL A 85 -8.72 2.31 8.80
N ASP A 86 -8.81 3.59 9.15
CA ASP A 86 -8.38 4.72 8.32
C ASP A 86 -7.78 5.80 9.24
N GLN A 87 -6.46 5.93 9.20
CA GLN A 87 -5.70 6.85 10.05
C GLN A 87 -4.75 7.68 9.17
N PRO A 88 -5.28 8.61 8.37
CA PRO A 88 -4.46 9.48 7.55
C PRO A 88 -3.65 10.45 8.43
N VAL A 89 -2.54 10.92 7.88
CA VAL A 89 -1.76 12.02 8.49
C VAL A 89 -2.61 13.28 8.47
N SER A 90 -2.59 14.05 9.56
CA SER A 90 -3.30 15.34 9.61
C SER A 90 -2.74 16.31 8.57
N LYS A 91 -3.57 17.28 8.11
CA LYS A 91 -3.11 18.32 7.18
C LYS A 91 -1.93 19.12 7.75
N GLU A 92 -1.97 19.44 9.04
CA GLU A 92 -0.90 20.17 9.72
C GLU A 92 0.42 19.37 9.73
N ASP A 93 0.38 18.08 10.10
CA ASP A 93 1.55 17.22 10.10
C ASP A 93 2.09 17.02 8.68
N PHE A 94 1.18 16.86 7.69
CA PHE A 94 1.58 16.75 6.30
C PHE A 94 2.36 18.00 5.84
N ASP A 95 1.84 19.20 6.13
CA ASP A 95 2.50 20.45 5.76
C ASP A 95 3.88 20.59 6.42
N ASN A 96 3.99 20.22 7.70
CA ASN A 96 5.24 20.24 8.43
C ASN A 96 6.27 19.25 7.84
N ILE A 97 5.82 18.05 7.44
CA ILE A 97 6.67 17.05 6.78
C ILE A 97 7.17 17.58 5.42
N VAL A 98 6.27 18.16 4.61
CA VAL A 98 6.64 18.72 3.30
C VAL A 98 7.68 19.83 3.46
N ASP A 99 7.49 20.76 4.40
CA ASP A 99 8.41 21.86 4.66
C ASP A 99 9.78 21.33 5.13
N TYR A 100 9.80 20.38 6.06
CA TYR A 100 11.03 19.75 6.52
C TYR A 100 11.80 19.07 5.38
N CYS A 101 11.09 18.30 4.55
CA CYS A 101 11.72 17.60 3.44
C CYS A 101 12.27 18.56 2.38
N ARG A 102 11.55 19.64 2.09
CA ARG A 102 12.02 20.69 1.17
C ARG A 102 13.30 21.37 1.71
N ASP A 103 13.35 21.69 3.00
CA ASP A 103 14.55 22.27 3.64
C ASP A 103 15.77 21.34 3.53
N LYS A 104 15.57 20.02 3.59
CA LYS A 104 16.64 19.01 3.52
C LYS A 104 16.89 18.48 2.10
N ASN A 105 16.18 18.95 1.11
CA ASN A 105 16.21 18.41 -0.26
C ASN A 105 15.88 16.90 -0.31
N PHE A 106 14.91 16.46 0.50
CA PHE A 106 14.37 15.11 0.46
C PHE A 106 13.18 15.02 -0.48
N LEU A 107 13.02 13.85 -1.09
CA LEU A 107 11.84 13.54 -1.89
C LEU A 107 10.61 13.39 -1.00
N VAL A 108 9.52 14.06 -1.39
CA VAL A 108 8.19 13.88 -0.77
C VAL A 108 7.22 13.39 -1.84
N LEU A 109 6.51 12.35 -1.52
CA LEU A 109 5.45 11.77 -2.33
C LEU A 109 4.21 11.59 -1.47
N THR A 110 3.05 11.69 -2.09
CA THR A 110 1.77 11.26 -1.50
C THR A 110 0.96 10.50 -2.54
N TYR A 111 -0.23 10.03 -2.17
CA TYR A 111 -1.06 9.23 -3.06
C TYR A 111 -2.47 9.77 -3.09
N ASP A 112 -3.05 9.81 -4.28
CA ASP A 112 -4.45 10.15 -4.48
C ASP A 112 -4.99 9.44 -5.72
N ASN A 113 -6.18 8.84 -5.59
CA ASN A 113 -6.92 8.20 -6.69
C ASN A 113 -6.07 7.25 -7.56
N GLY A 114 -5.15 6.49 -6.95
CA GLY A 114 -4.28 5.54 -7.65
C GLY A 114 -3.10 6.18 -8.38
N TYR A 115 -2.78 7.43 -8.08
CA TYR A 115 -1.60 8.14 -8.55
C TYR A 115 -0.62 8.41 -7.43
N ILE A 116 0.66 8.43 -7.77
CA ILE A 116 1.72 8.99 -6.94
C ILE A 116 1.78 10.48 -7.24
N ILE A 117 1.52 11.33 -6.24
CA ILE A 117 1.49 12.77 -6.37
C ILE A 117 2.81 13.36 -5.87
N HIS A 118 3.39 14.26 -6.66
CA HIS A 118 4.65 14.95 -6.34
C HIS A 118 4.70 16.35 -6.94
N ASP A 119 5.53 17.23 -6.41
CA ASP A 119 5.75 18.58 -6.95
C ASP A 119 7.21 18.87 -7.32
N SER A 120 8.13 18.00 -6.95
CA SER A 120 9.57 18.13 -7.18
C SER A 120 10.09 17.11 -8.19
N SER A 121 11.33 17.29 -8.62
CA SER A 121 12.09 16.31 -9.39
C SER A 121 13.25 15.80 -8.53
N HIS A 122 13.38 14.49 -8.40
CA HIS A 122 14.42 13.84 -7.62
C HIS A 122 14.89 12.56 -8.33
N GLU A 123 16.16 12.16 -8.14
CA GLU A 123 16.73 10.97 -8.79
C GLU A 123 16.02 9.66 -8.43
N TYR A 124 15.49 9.57 -7.19
CA TYR A 124 14.78 8.38 -6.69
C TYR A 124 13.28 8.38 -6.97
N MET A 125 12.77 9.39 -7.65
CA MET A 125 11.35 9.61 -7.89
C MET A 125 10.65 8.42 -8.55
N ASN A 126 11.32 7.76 -9.53
CA ASN A 126 10.71 6.67 -10.28
C ASN A 126 10.70 5.32 -9.53
N ILE A 127 11.41 5.20 -8.42
CA ILE A 127 11.51 3.95 -7.67
C ILE A 127 10.14 3.53 -7.17
N GLU A 128 9.37 4.46 -6.60
CA GLU A 128 8.04 4.19 -6.07
C GLU A 128 7.07 3.70 -7.17
N SER A 129 7.10 4.34 -8.33
CA SER A 129 6.29 3.91 -9.48
C SER A 129 6.68 2.51 -9.98
N GLN A 130 7.96 2.17 -9.96
CA GLN A 130 8.43 0.83 -10.34
C GLN A 130 8.01 -0.24 -9.33
N LEU A 131 8.04 0.07 -8.03
CA LEU A 131 7.65 -0.87 -6.97
C LEU A 131 6.13 -1.10 -6.94
N THR A 132 5.35 -0.03 -7.02
CA THR A 132 3.89 -0.08 -6.86
C THR A 132 3.14 -0.31 -8.17
N GLY A 133 3.75 0.01 -9.31
CA GLY A 133 3.11 0.02 -10.63
C GLY A 133 2.16 1.20 -10.83
N LEU A 134 2.12 2.16 -9.90
CA LEU A 134 1.22 3.31 -9.99
C LEU A 134 1.81 4.40 -10.89
N PRO A 135 0.96 5.10 -11.68
CA PRO A 135 1.37 6.23 -12.47
C PRO A 135 1.68 7.44 -11.58
N MET A 136 2.57 8.30 -12.08
CA MET A 136 2.96 9.53 -11.41
C MET A 136 2.15 10.72 -11.94
N ASN A 137 1.78 11.63 -11.06
CA ASN A 137 1.12 12.89 -11.39
C ASN A 137 1.85 14.04 -10.71
N ARG A 138 2.42 14.95 -11.51
CA ARG A 138 3.10 16.15 -11.02
C ARG A 138 2.11 17.28 -10.82
N VAL A 139 2.12 17.86 -9.63
CA VAL A 139 1.33 19.04 -9.26
C VAL A 139 2.22 20.27 -9.07
N ALA A 140 1.64 21.45 -9.01
CA ALA A 140 2.37 22.68 -8.80
C ALA A 140 2.93 22.80 -7.38
N ASP A 141 2.12 22.43 -6.39
CA ASP A 141 2.47 22.41 -4.96
C ASP A 141 1.68 21.32 -4.24
N LEU A 142 2.36 20.46 -3.48
CA LEU A 142 1.74 19.35 -2.75
C LEU A 142 0.80 19.84 -1.64
N LYS A 143 1.16 20.92 -0.95
CA LYS A 143 0.37 21.45 0.18
C LYS A 143 -0.95 22.04 -0.32
N GLU A 144 -0.92 22.76 -1.45
CA GLU A 144 -2.12 23.30 -2.10
C GLU A 144 -3.01 22.18 -2.64
N TYR A 145 -2.40 21.18 -3.30
CA TYR A 145 -3.13 20.04 -3.84
C TYR A 145 -3.89 19.27 -2.74
N ILE A 146 -3.23 18.93 -1.65
CA ILE A 146 -3.85 18.23 -0.53
C ILE A 146 -4.91 19.09 0.17
N CYS A 147 -4.72 20.41 0.25
CA CYS A 147 -5.74 21.31 0.81
C CYS A 147 -7.08 21.20 0.06
N LEU A 148 -7.05 21.03 -1.26
CA LEU A 148 -8.26 20.86 -2.07
C LEU A 148 -8.99 19.53 -1.83
N LEU A 149 -8.30 18.51 -1.32
CA LEU A 149 -8.90 17.19 -1.01
C LEU A 149 -9.60 17.18 0.36
N TYR A 150 -9.24 18.08 1.26
CA TYR A 150 -9.80 18.19 2.62
C TYR A 150 -10.94 19.21 2.74
N THR A 151 -11.31 19.90 1.64
CA THR A 151 -12.43 20.83 1.58
C THR A 151 -13.66 20.20 0.96
#